data_575ec505de7440386ac74490d411a2ae
#
_entry.id   575ec505de7440386ac74490d411a2ae
#
_cell.length_a   1.000
_cell.length_b   1.000
_cell.length_c   1.000
_cell.angle_alpha   90.00
_cell.angle_beta   90.00
_cell.angle_gamma   90.00
#
_symmetry.space_group_name_H-M   'P 1'
#
loop_
_entity.id
_entity.type
_entity.pdbx_description
1 polymer ?
#
loop_
_entity_poly.entity_id
_entity_poly.type
_entity_poly.pdbx_seq_one_letter_code
_entity_poly.pdbx_strand_id
1 'polypeptide(L)'
;VGLALLSKYIIIFLFGADFLPAVLTVQILTILVVIKSIGNLYGVQILVAFGKEKILFYTTVLGAISNIIMNLILIPAFRQNGAAIASVISEFVVCLYQFTAAQKLVHTKFDKMDILKILLASTGMAIIVILVETVLKNEIIVIILSCILGVLFYTITTVMMKVKTAGMFVGILKSRIGLE
;
A
#
# COMPACT_ATOMS: atom_id res chain seq x y z
N VAL A 1 -4.44 -2.93 -3.80
CA VAL A 1 -5.33 -3.80 -4.58
C VAL A 1 -5.23 -3.44 -6.05
N GLY A 2 -5.60 -2.22 -6.49
CA GLY A 2 -5.59 -1.82 -7.90
C GLY A 2 -4.26 -2.05 -8.60
N LEU A 3 -3.13 -1.64 -7.97
CA LEU A 3 -1.79 -1.86 -8.52
C LEU A 3 -1.45 -3.36 -8.69
N ALA A 4 -1.91 -4.22 -7.78
CA ALA A 4 -1.68 -5.65 -7.88
C ALA A 4 -2.45 -6.27 -9.05
N LEU A 5 -3.69 -5.87 -9.27
CA LEU A 5 -4.52 -6.33 -10.39
C LEU A 5 -3.98 -5.84 -11.72
N LEU A 6 -3.66 -4.54 -11.82
CA LEU A 6 -3.17 -3.93 -13.06
C LEU A 6 -1.70 -4.25 -13.36
N SER A 7 -0.98 -4.94 -12.48
CA SER A 7 0.46 -5.21 -12.62
C SER A 7 0.84 -5.83 -13.96
N LYS A 8 0.04 -6.76 -14.48
CA LYS A 8 0.25 -7.39 -15.78
C LYS A 8 0.23 -6.36 -16.92
N TYR A 9 -0.80 -5.53 -16.97
CA TYR A 9 -0.97 -4.53 -18.02
C TYR A 9 0.11 -3.45 -17.94
N ILE A 10 0.47 -3.02 -16.71
CA ILE A 10 1.54 -2.05 -16.47
C ILE A 10 2.88 -2.60 -16.95
N ILE A 11 3.20 -3.86 -16.65
CA ILE A 11 4.46 -4.49 -17.07
C ILE A 11 4.51 -4.61 -18.59
N ILE A 12 3.45 -5.09 -19.24
CA ILE A 12 3.44 -5.23 -20.70
C ILE A 12 3.56 -3.85 -21.36
N PHE A 13 2.85 -2.84 -20.87
CA PHE A 13 2.89 -1.49 -21.41
C PHE A 13 4.28 -0.83 -21.27
N LEU A 14 4.94 -0.98 -20.13
CA LEU A 14 6.22 -0.30 -19.85
C LEU A 14 7.44 -1.07 -20.39
N PHE A 15 7.42 -2.39 -20.32
CA PHE A 15 8.59 -3.22 -20.56
C PHE A 15 8.39 -4.27 -21.66
N GLY A 16 7.15 -4.51 -22.09
CA GLY A 16 6.83 -5.52 -23.09
C GLY A 16 6.53 -6.91 -22.49
N ALA A 17 6.10 -7.83 -23.37
CA ALA A 17 5.65 -9.16 -22.98
C ALA A 17 6.78 -10.05 -22.40
N ASP A 18 8.02 -9.79 -22.74
CA ASP A 18 9.17 -10.55 -22.25
C ASP A 18 9.37 -10.41 -20.73
N PHE A 19 8.82 -9.34 -20.14
CA PHE A 19 8.90 -9.05 -18.71
C PHE A 19 7.72 -9.62 -17.90
N LEU A 20 6.83 -10.41 -18.47
CA LEU A 20 5.73 -11.06 -17.76
C LEU A 20 6.14 -11.79 -16.47
N PRO A 21 7.32 -12.46 -16.37
CA PRO A 21 7.76 -13.05 -15.11
C PRO A 21 7.91 -12.04 -13.95
N ALA A 22 8.04 -10.73 -14.22
CA ALA A 22 8.12 -9.70 -13.21
C ALA A 22 6.76 -9.32 -12.59
N VAL A 23 5.65 -9.75 -13.17
CA VAL A 23 4.29 -9.46 -12.66
C VAL A 23 4.13 -9.92 -11.22
N LEU A 24 4.52 -11.16 -10.91
CA LEU A 24 4.46 -11.70 -9.55
C LEU A 24 5.33 -10.88 -8.57
N THR A 25 6.51 -10.47 -9.01
CA THR A 25 7.40 -9.60 -8.22
C THR A 25 6.71 -8.29 -7.86
N VAL A 26 6.07 -7.62 -8.82
CA VAL A 26 5.32 -6.38 -8.60
C VAL A 26 4.15 -6.62 -7.65
N GLN A 27 3.41 -7.71 -7.81
CA GLN A 27 2.30 -8.07 -6.92
C GLN A 27 2.76 -8.24 -5.47
N ILE A 28 3.88 -8.93 -5.24
CA ILE A 28 4.48 -9.07 -3.91
C ILE A 28 4.85 -7.69 -3.35
N LEU A 29 5.48 -6.84 -4.15
CA LEU A 29 5.90 -5.51 -3.73
C LEU A 29 4.72 -4.56 -3.42
N THR A 30 3.50 -4.81 -3.93
CA THR A 30 2.33 -4.01 -3.56
C THR A 30 2.00 -4.09 -2.07
N ILE A 31 2.38 -5.18 -1.41
CA ILE A 31 2.22 -5.35 0.04
C ILE A 31 3.04 -4.29 0.81
N LEU A 32 4.20 -3.91 0.28
CA LEU A 32 5.04 -2.87 0.87
C LEU A 32 4.33 -1.53 1.01
N VAL A 33 3.44 -1.19 0.07
CA VAL A 33 2.69 0.08 0.12
C VAL A 33 1.91 0.19 1.42
N VAL A 34 1.26 -0.90 1.85
CA VAL A 34 0.49 -0.95 3.09
C VAL A 34 1.42 -0.92 4.30
N ILE A 35 2.46 -1.77 4.32
CA ILE A 35 3.40 -1.86 5.44
C ILE A 35 4.13 -0.53 5.63
N LYS A 36 4.62 0.10 4.55
CA LYS A 36 5.30 1.39 4.60
C LYS A 36 4.39 2.53 5.04
N SER A 37 3.12 2.51 4.66
CA SER A 37 2.15 3.53 5.12
C SER A 37 1.95 3.44 6.64
N ILE A 38 1.85 2.23 7.19
CA ILE A 38 1.74 2.01 8.64
C ILE A 38 3.07 2.39 9.32
N GLY A 39 4.21 1.94 8.78
CA GLY A 39 5.53 2.29 9.30
C GLY A 39 5.79 3.80 9.31
N ASN A 40 5.38 4.51 8.26
CA ASN A 40 5.50 5.97 8.21
C ASN A 40 4.67 6.66 9.31
N LEU A 41 3.43 6.20 9.54
CA LEU A 41 2.59 6.73 10.61
C LEU A 41 3.28 6.57 11.97
N TYR A 42 3.73 5.37 12.31
CA TYR A 42 4.31 5.09 13.62
C TYR A 42 5.76 5.57 13.74
N GLY A 43 6.57 5.38 12.71
CA GLY A 43 7.98 5.77 12.70
C GLY A 43 8.16 7.27 12.55
N VAL A 44 7.71 7.85 11.44
CA VAL A 44 7.99 9.25 11.13
C VAL A 44 7.03 10.18 11.88
N GLN A 45 5.72 9.94 11.80
CA GLN A 45 4.77 10.91 12.36
C GLN A 45 4.70 10.85 13.90
N ILE A 46 4.76 9.67 14.51
CA ILE A 46 4.65 9.54 15.97
C ILE A 46 6.04 9.59 16.63
N LEU A 47 6.95 8.67 16.32
CA LEU A 47 8.22 8.60 17.04
C LEU A 47 9.05 9.89 16.90
N VAL A 48 9.09 10.50 15.71
CA VAL A 48 9.82 11.77 15.51
C VAL A 48 9.14 12.92 16.26
N ALA A 49 7.80 13.02 16.20
CA ALA A 49 7.06 14.04 16.95
C ALA A 49 7.29 13.97 18.47
N PHE A 50 7.60 12.78 19.01
CA PHE A 50 7.93 12.58 20.42
C PHE A 50 9.45 12.61 20.71
N GLY A 51 10.28 13.06 19.77
CA GLY A 51 11.73 13.17 19.94
C GLY A 51 12.43 11.81 20.09
N LYS A 52 11.89 10.76 19.44
CA LYS A 52 12.42 9.40 19.48
C LYS A 52 13.12 8.99 18.18
N GLU A 53 13.79 9.93 17.51
CA GLU A 53 14.48 9.70 16.23
C GLU A 53 15.53 8.58 16.32
N LYS A 54 16.12 8.38 17.51
CA LYS A 54 17.06 7.27 17.75
C LYS A 54 16.41 5.91 17.49
N ILE A 55 15.13 5.75 17.87
CA ILE A 55 14.40 4.51 17.61
C ILE A 55 14.22 4.32 16.09
N LEU A 56 13.88 5.39 15.38
CA LEU A 56 13.75 5.36 13.92
C LEU A 56 15.07 4.93 13.27
N PHE A 57 16.20 5.50 13.72
CA PHE A 57 17.53 5.11 13.23
C PHE A 57 17.82 3.62 13.47
N TYR A 58 17.65 3.14 14.70
CA TYR A 58 17.89 1.71 15.01
C TYR A 58 16.99 0.77 14.22
N THR A 59 15.74 1.12 14.02
CA THR A 59 14.82 0.28 13.22
C THR A 59 15.21 0.27 11.76
N THR A 60 15.71 1.38 11.21
CA THR A 60 16.23 1.42 9.83
C THR A 60 17.45 0.52 9.66
N VAL A 61 18.39 0.56 10.61
CA VAL A 61 19.55 -0.34 10.61
C VAL A 61 19.12 -1.81 10.73
N LEU A 62 18.18 -2.10 11.63
CA LEU A 62 17.61 -3.45 11.77
C LEU A 62 16.98 -3.93 10.47
N GLY A 63 16.24 -3.05 9.81
CA GLY A 63 15.64 -3.34 8.50
C GLY A 63 16.66 -3.66 7.42
N ALA A 64 17.75 -2.86 7.36
CA ALA A 64 18.84 -3.10 6.41
C ALA A 64 19.52 -4.46 6.64
N ILE A 65 19.85 -4.77 7.89
CA ILE A 65 20.46 -6.06 8.26
C ILE A 65 19.50 -7.22 7.92
N SER A 66 18.23 -7.11 8.31
CA SER A 66 17.21 -8.11 8.00
C SER A 66 17.07 -8.31 6.49
N ASN A 67 17.08 -7.22 5.70
CA ASN A 67 16.98 -7.28 4.25
C ASN A 67 18.17 -8.01 3.62
N ILE A 68 19.40 -7.72 4.08
CA ILE A 68 20.61 -8.42 3.60
C ILE A 68 20.51 -9.92 3.90
N ILE A 69 20.18 -10.29 5.13
CA ILE A 69 20.08 -11.70 5.54
C ILE A 69 19.01 -12.42 4.71
N MET A 70 17.81 -11.83 4.59
CA MET A 70 16.72 -12.42 3.83
C MET A 70 17.05 -12.53 2.33
N ASN A 71 17.73 -11.55 1.74
CA ASN A 71 18.18 -11.62 0.36
C ASN A 71 19.17 -12.76 0.13
N LEU A 72 20.14 -12.97 1.02
CA LEU A 72 21.10 -14.06 0.93
C LEU A 72 20.43 -15.44 0.96
N ILE A 73 19.32 -15.57 1.69
CA ILE A 73 18.57 -16.83 1.81
C ILE A 73 17.59 -17.02 0.64
N LEU A 74 16.84 -15.97 0.28
CA LEU A 74 15.69 -16.08 -0.63
C LEU A 74 16.04 -15.89 -2.10
N ILE A 75 17.05 -15.07 -2.44
CA ILE A 75 17.42 -14.86 -3.85
C ILE A 75 17.91 -16.15 -4.52
N PRO A 76 18.75 -16.99 -3.91
CA PRO A 76 19.20 -18.23 -4.55
C PRO A 76 18.03 -19.18 -4.90
N ALA A 77 16.97 -19.20 -4.07
CA ALA A 77 15.81 -20.06 -4.27
C ALA A 77 14.75 -19.48 -5.21
N PHE A 78 14.47 -18.16 -5.08
CA PHE A 78 13.33 -17.50 -5.73
C PHE A 78 13.72 -16.36 -6.66
N ARG A 79 15.01 -16.13 -6.89
CA ARG A 79 15.54 -15.06 -7.77
C ARG A 79 14.91 -13.70 -7.43
N GLN A 80 14.36 -12.99 -8.41
CA GLN A 80 13.72 -11.68 -8.25
C GLN A 80 12.54 -11.69 -7.24
N ASN A 81 11.76 -12.77 -7.20
CA ASN A 81 10.67 -12.89 -6.22
C ASN A 81 11.22 -13.04 -4.80
N GLY A 82 12.38 -13.68 -4.64
CA GLY A 82 13.09 -13.76 -3.36
C GLY A 82 13.47 -12.38 -2.83
N ALA A 83 13.99 -11.50 -3.68
CA ALA A 83 14.31 -10.13 -3.30
C ALA A 83 13.06 -9.33 -2.89
N ALA A 84 11.94 -9.52 -3.59
CA ALA A 84 10.67 -8.88 -3.24
C ALA A 84 10.15 -9.36 -1.88
N ILE A 85 10.17 -10.67 -1.62
CA ILE A 85 9.76 -11.26 -0.34
C ILE A 85 10.69 -10.78 0.78
N ALA A 86 12.01 -10.76 0.56
CA ALA A 86 12.99 -10.26 1.52
C ALA A 86 12.68 -8.82 1.93
N SER A 87 12.34 -7.97 0.97
CA SER A 87 11.97 -6.58 1.21
C SER A 87 10.68 -6.47 2.05
N VAL A 88 9.66 -7.28 1.73
CA VAL A 88 8.40 -7.31 2.48
C VAL A 88 8.63 -7.74 3.93
N ILE A 89 9.40 -8.81 4.16
CA ILE A 89 9.71 -9.32 5.50
C ILE A 89 10.47 -8.27 6.30
N SER A 90 11.51 -7.67 5.71
CA SER A 90 12.35 -6.69 6.39
C SER A 90 11.58 -5.45 6.79
N GLU A 91 10.74 -4.93 5.89
CA GLU A 91 9.89 -3.77 6.17
C GLU A 91 8.81 -4.10 7.21
N PHE A 92 8.29 -5.33 7.21
CA PHE A 92 7.36 -5.78 8.24
C PHE A 92 8.00 -5.81 9.64
N VAL A 93 9.25 -6.28 9.75
CA VAL A 93 10.00 -6.26 11.02
C VAL A 93 10.20 -4.83 11.51
N VAL A 94 10.60 -3.90 10.62
CA VAL A 94 10.73 -2.47 10.94
C VAL A 94 9.41 -1.89 11.44
N CYS A 95 8.34 -2.11 10.67
CA CYS A 95 7.01 -1.61 10.97
C CYS A 95 6.50 -2.13 12.33
N LEU A 96 6.70 -3.42 12.62
CA LEU A 96 6.30 -4.03 13.89
C LEU A 96 7.03 -3.41 15.08
N TYR A 97 8.35 -3.17 14.94
CA TYR A 97 9.13 -2.52 16.00
C TYR A 97 8.68 -1.07 16.21
N GLN A 98 8.51 -0.30 15.15
CA GLN A 98 8.03 1.09 15.22
C GLN A 98 6.64 1.15 15.84
N PHE A 99 5.72 0.25 15.45
CA PHE A 99 4.40 0.13 16.03
C PHE A 99 4.46 -0.11 17.53
N THR A 100 5.22 -1.12 17.98
CA THR A 100 5.32 -1.46 19.41
C THR A 100 5.95 -0.35 20.24
N ALA A 101 6.93 0.36 19.68
CA ALA A 101 7.57 1.50 20.33
C ALA A 101 6.62 2.71 20.43
N ALA A 102 5.89 3.01 19.37
CA ALA A 102 4.93 4.11 19.32
C ALA A 102 3.69 3.88 20.21
N GLN A 103 3.23 2.63 20.34
CA GLN A 103 2.11 2.28 21.22
C GLN A 103 2.39 2.56 22.70
N LYS A 104 3.65 2.61 23.12
CA LYS A 104 4.05 3.02 24.47
C LYS A 104 3.90 4.53 24.70
N LEU A 105 3.85 5.32 23.64
CA LEU A 105 3.73 6.78 23.68
C LEU A 105 2.30 7.24 23.45
N VAL A 106 1.63 6.61 22.49
CA VAL A 106 0.26 6.95 22.10
C VAL A 106 -0.54 5.67 21.89
N HIS A 107 -1.61 5.52 22.66
CA HIS A 107 -2.53 4.40 22.50
C HIS A 107 -3.45 4.66 21.29
N THR A 108 -2.98 4.29 20.10
CA THR A 108 -3.81 4.38 18.89
C THR A 108 -4.78 3.20 18.84
N LYS A 109 -6.07 3.49 18.75
CA LYS A 109 -7.11 2.47 18.57
C LYS A 109 -7.57 2.52 17.12
N PHE A 110 -7.43 1.41 16.42
CA PHE A 110 -8.05 1.26 15.11
C PHE A 110 -9.55 1.00 15.27
N ASP A 111 -10.34 1.76 14.54
CA ASP A 111 -11.78 1.51 14.46
C ASP A 111 -12.01 0.31 13.53
N LYS A 112 -12.44 -0.82 14.11
CA LYS A 112 -12.69 -2.05 13.37
C LYS A 112 -13.74 -1.86 12.27
N MET A 113 -14.71 -0.97 12.51
CA MET A 113 -15.74 -0.66 11.52
C MET A 113 -15.17 0.09 10.33
N ASP A 114 -14.25 1.04 10.55
CA ASP A 114 -13.59 1.75 9.46
C ASP A 114 -12.70 0.82 8.64
N ILE A 115 -12.00 -0.13 9.28
CA ILE A 115 -11.22 -1.15 8.56
C ILE A 115 -12.14 -2.01 7.69
N LEU A 116 -13.28 -2.48 8.21
CA LEU A 116 -14.24 -3.27 7.44
C LEU A 116 -14.79 -2.49 6.23
N LYS A 117 -15.14 -1.23 6.42
CA LYS A 117 -15.62 -0.35 5.33
C LYS A 117 -14.56 -0.18 4.23
N ILE A 118 -13.29 0.02 4.61
CA ILE A 118 -12.17 0.14 3.67
C ILE A 118 -11.98 -1.17 2.90
N LEU A 119 -12.06 -2.32 3.56
CA LEU A 119 -11.97 -3.62 2.91
C LEU A 119 -13.11 -3.83 1.91
N LEU A 120 -14.35 -3.50 2.28
CA LEU A 120 -15.50 -3.60 1.38
C LEU A 120 -15.35 -2.67 0.17
N ALA A 121 -14.94 -1.42 0.37
CA ALA A 121 -14.69 -0.48 -0.71
C ALA A 121 -13.56 -0.97 -1.64
N SER A 122 -12.50 -1.55 -1.08
CA SER A 122 -11.37 -2.12 -1.85
C SER A 122 -11.79 -3.35 -2.65
N THR A 123 -12.66 -4.19 -2.10
CA THR A 123 -13.21 -5.35 -2.81
C THR A 123 -14.12 -4.92 -3.97
N GLY A 124 -14.99 -3.94 -3.75
CA GLY A 124 -15.81 -3.37 -4.82
C GLY A 124 -14.96 -2.74 -5.94
N MET A 125 -13.91 -2.02 -5.58
CA MET A 125 -12.93 -1.50 -6.55
C MET A 125 -12.27 -2.63 -7.34
N ALA A 126 -11.88 -3.73 -6.68
CA ALA A 126 -11.29 -4.89 -7.34
C ALA A 126 -12.23 -5.51 -8.38
N ILE A 127 -13.51 -5.64 -8.05
CA ILE A 127 -14.53 -6.16 -8.97
C ILE A 127 -14.62 -5.27 -10.21
N ILE A 128 -14.66 -3.95 -10.07
CA ILE A 128 -14.70 -3.01 -11.19
C ILE A 128 -13.48 -3.16 -12.08
N VAL A 129 -12.27 -3.23 -11.50
CA VAL A 129 -11.03 -3.42 -12.26
C VAL A 129 -11.10 -4.73 -13.06
N ILE A 130 -11.49 -5.84 -12.45
CA ILE A 130 -11.63 -7.14 -13.11
C ILE A 130 -12.67 -7.07 -14.25
N LEU A 131 -13.81 -6.41 -14.06
CA LEU A 131 -14.81 -6.23 -15.10
C LEU A 131 -14.25 -5.45 -16.30
N VAL A 132 -13.51 -4.37 -16.05
CA VAL A 132 -12.85 -3.60 -17.12
C VAL A 132 -11.86 -4.48 -17.90
N GLU A 133 -11.06 -5.29 -17.18
CA GLU A 133 -10.10 -6.23 -17.78
C GLU A 133 -10.76 -7.29 -18.66
N THR A 134 -11.96 -7.78 -18.29
CA THR A 134 -12.67 -8.80 -19.07
C THR A 134 -13.31 -8.25 -20.34
N VAL A 135 -13.71 -6.97 -20.32
CA VAL A 135 -14.42 -6.33 -21.45
C VAL A 135 -13.44 -5.74 -22.46
N LEU A 136 -12.33 -5.18 -22.00
CA LEU A 136 -11.40 -4.44 -22.85
C LEU A 136 -10.11 -5.22 -23.08
N LYS A 137 -9.66 -5.20 -24.34
CA LYS A 137 -8.42 -5.89 -24.77
C LYS A 137 -7.21 -4.94 -24.91
N ASN A 138 -7.47 -3.65 -25.01
CA ASN A 138 -6.39 -2.66 -25.20
C ASN A 138 -5.78 -2.30 -23.83
N GLU A 139 -4.50 -2.58 -23.68
CA GLU A 139 -3.77 -2.46 -22.39
C GLU A 139 -3.82 -1.03 -21.83
N ILE A 140 -3.60 -0.02 -22.69
CA ILE A 140 -3.60 1.39 -22.30
C ILE A 140 -4.99 1.81 -21.79
N ILE A 141 -6.02 1.43 -22.53
CA ILE A 141 -7.41 1.76 -22.15
C ILE A 141 -7.80 1.06 -20.84
N VAL A 142 -7.38 -0.20 -20.66
CA VAL A 142 -7.60 -0.96 -19.42
C VAL A 142 -6.95 -0.22 -18.24
N ILE A 143 -5.68 0.20 -18.35
CA ILE A 143 -4.99 0.92 -17.28
C ILE A 143 -5.71 2.22 -16.94
N ILE A 144 -5.96 3.08 -17.94
CA ILE A 144 -6.55 4.40 -17.73
C ILE A 144 -7.96 4.28 -17.15
N LEU A 145 -8.82 3.46 -17.76
CA LEU A 145 -10.21 3.33 -17.34
C LEU A 145 -10.33 2.68 -15.97
N SER A 146 -9.54 1.64 -15.68
CA SER A 146 -9.50 1.00 -14.37
C SER A 146 -9.01 1.96 -13.28
N CYS A 147 -8.00 2.78 -13.56
CA CYS A 147 -7.55 3.80 -12.62
C CYS A 147 -8.65 4.83 -12.34
N ILE A 148 -9.29 5.38 -13.38
CA ILE A 148 -10.34 6.38 -13.21
C ILE A 148 -11.54 5.80 -12.46
N LEU A 149 -12.12 4.69 -12.96
CA LEU A 149 -13.30 4.10 -12.36
C LEU A 149 -13.01 3.53 -10.97
N GLY A 150 -11.86 2.90 -10.77
CA GLY A 150 -11.45 2.35 -9.48
C GLY A 150 -11.29 3.42 -8.41
N VAL A 151 -10.60 4.52 -8.73
CA VAL A 151 -10.41 5.65 -7.80
C VAL A 151 -11.74 6.34 -7.50
N LEU A 152 -12.56 6.59 -8.52
CA LEU A 152 -13.88 7.22 -8.33
C LEU A 152 -14.77 6.35 -7.44
N PHE A 153 -14.89 5.07 -7.75
CA PHE A 153 -15.70 4.14 -6.96
C PHE A 153 -15.22 4.05 -5.51
N TYR A 154 -13.92 3.88 -5.29
CA TYR A 154 -13.34 3.81 -3.95
C TYR A 154 -13.61 5.08 -3.15
N THR A 155 -13.39 6.24 -3.77
CA THR A 155 -13.62 7.54 -3.12
C THR A 155 -15.09 7.76 -2.78
N ILE A 156 -16.01 7.51 -3.74
CA ILE A 156 -17.44 7.66 -3.52
C ILE A 156 -17.90 6.72 -2.40
N THR A 157 -17.51 5.45 -2.46
CA THR A 157 -17.92 4.44 -1.47
C THR A 157 -17.42 4.78 -0.07
N THR A 158 -16.14 5.18 0.09
CA THR A 158 -15.58 5.54 1.40
C THR A 158 -16.21 6.79 1.98
N VAL A 159 -16.57 7.77 1.14
CA VAL A 159 -17.31 8.97 1.57
C VAL A 159 -18.75 8.62 1.98
N MET A 160 -19.46 7.80 1.18
CA MET A 160 -20.83 7.36 1.50
C MET A 160 -20.87 6.52 2.80
N MET A 161 -19.89 5.65 3.03
CA MET A 161 -19.77 4.87 4.25
C MET A 161 -19.30 5.70 5.45
N LYS A 162 -19.07 7.00 5.29
CA LYS A 162 -18.62 7.94 6.33
C LYS A 162 -17.38 7.42 7.06
N VAL A 163 -16.38 6.93 6.32
CA VAL A 163 -15.08 6.59 6.88
C VAL A 163 -14.44 7.88 7.41
N LYS A 164 -13.96 7.89 8.65
CA LYS A 164 -13.47 9.10 9.33
C LYS A 164 -12.41 9.86 8.53
N THR A 165 -11.47 9.14 7.93
CA THR A 165 -10.41 9.72 7.09
C THR A 165 -10.96 10.34 5.81
N ALA A 166 -11.93 9.73 5.15
CA ALA A 166 -12.57 10.27 3.96
C ALA A 166 -13.38 11.55 4.28
N GLY A 167 -14.06 11.58 5.44
CA GLY A 167 -14.78 12.76 5.91
C GLY A 167 -13.86 13.95 6.17
N MET A 168 -12.70 13.75 6.76
CA MET A 168 -11.68 14.81 6.95
C MET A 168 -11.18 15.36 5.61
N PHE A 169 -10.93 14.49 4.63
CA PHE A 169 -10.44 14.91 3.32
C PHE A 169 -11.48 15.76 2.57
N VAL A 170 -12.75 15.36 2.62
CA VAL A 170 -13.86 16.15 2.04
C VAL A 170 -14.01 17.49 2.76
N GLY A 171 -13.86 17.54 4.09
CA GLY A 171 -13.88 18.77 4.87
C GLY A 171 -12.77 19.75 4.45
N ILE A 172 -11.55 19.27 4.27
CA ILE A 172 -10.41 20.08 3.80
C ILE A 172 -10.64 20.58 2.37
N LEU A 173 -11.19 19.76 1.49
CA LEU A 173 -11.53 20.17 0.12
C LEU A 173 -12.62 21.25 0.12
N LYS A 174 -13.69 21.09 0.90
CA LYS A 174 -14.74 22.10 1.01
C LYS A 174 -14.21 23.44 1.50
N SER A 175 -13.37 23.44 2.54
CA SER A 175 -12.78 24.68 3.08
C SER A 175 -11.82 25.35 2.07
N ARG A 176 -11.16 24.61 1.19
CA ARG A 176 -10.29 25.17 0.14
C ARG A 176 -11.04 25.71 -1.07
N ILE A 177 -12.22 25.16 -1.37
CA ILE A 177 -13.05 25.58 -2.52
C ILE A 177 -14.04 26.68 -2.11
N GLY A 178 -14.07 27.07 -0.81
CA GLY A 178 -14.96 28.15 -0.33
C GLY A 178 -16.44 27.75 -0.29
N LEU A 179 -16.74 26.48 -0.26
CA LEU A 179 -18.06 25.91 -0.05
C LEU A 179 -18.22 25.60 1.46
N GLU A 180 -18.61 26.63 2.24
CA GLU A 180 -19.13 26.45 3.60
C GLU A 180 -20.54 25.88 3.58
#